data_7db92571770f61222619ddb062790a1f
#
_entry.id   7db92571770f61222619ddb062790a1f
#
_cell.length_a   1.000
_cell.length_b   1.000
_cell.length_c   1.000
_cell.angle_alpha   90.00
_cell.angle_beta   90.00
_cell.angle_gamma   90.00
#
_symmetry.space_group_name_H-M   'P 1'
#
loop_
_entity.id
_entity.type
_entity.pdbx_description
1 polymer ?
#
loop_
_entity_poly.entity_id
_entity_poly.type
_entity_poly.pdbx_seq_one_letter_code
_entity_poly.pdbx_strand_id
1 'polypeptide(L)'
;MLFRSLLCNLFDGMVAVEGGLKTKSGEIYNELPDRISDALVLAGAGYAFPAQEWTRQLGWAAAVLAVITAYVRTLGAAAGASQCFLGPMAKQQRMATTTLASLAASAGLLCGKPFAFMAAALVIIIAGCLVTIARRTRRIIEQLESKPATSERAGGRQR
;
A
#
# COMPACT_ATOMS: atom_id res chain seq x y z
N MET A 1 10.42 -5.24 -16.96
CA MET A 1 10.59 -4.03 -16.11
C MET A 1 10.30 -4.29 -14.64
N LEU A 2 9.22 -4.98 -14.25
CA LEU A 2 8.85 -5.29 -12.84
C LEU A 2 9.93 -6.05 -12.06
N PHE A 3 10.57 -7.05 -12.67
CA PHE A 3 11.62 -7.86 -12.03
C PHE A 3 12.86 -7.02 -11.66
N ARG A 4 13.26 -6.09 -12.54
CA ARG A 4 14.38 -5.15 -12.31
C ARG A 4 14.09 -4.17 -11.17
N SER A 5 12.85 -3.68 -11.09
CA SER A 5 12.42 -2.78 -9.99
C SER A 5 12.36 -3.50 -8.64
N LEU A 6 11.90 -4.76 -8.62
CA LEU A 6 11.92 -5.61 -7.43
C LEU A 6 13.35 -5.93 -6.97
N LEU A 7 14.23 -6.22 -7.93
CA LEU A 7 15.66 -6.48 -7.63
C LEU A 7 16.34 -5.23 -7.09
N CYS A 8 16.13 -4.06 -7.70
CA CYS A 8 16.69 -2.80 -7.20
C CYS A 8 16.20 -2.49 -5.78
N ASN A 9 14.93 -2.66 -5.49
CA ASN A 9 14.37 -2.46 -4.14
C ASN A 9 14.96 -3.45 -3.11
N LEU A 10 15.22 -4.69 -3.53
CA LEU A 10 15.86 -5.70 -2.69
C LEU A 10 17.32 -5.34 -2.41
N PHE A 11 18.06 -4.91 -3.44
CA PHE A 11 19.47 -4.52 -3.33
C PHE A 11 19.64 -3.24 -2.51
N ASP A 12 18.80 -2.22 -2.71
CA ASP A 12 18.83 -0.98 -1.90
C ASP A 12 18.60 -1.28 -0.41
N GLY A 13 17.67 -2.18 -0.10
CA GLY A 13 17.42 -2.62 1.27
C GLY A 13 18.60 -3.37 1.88
N MET A 14 19.25 -4.27 1.13
CA MET A 14 20.41 -5.03 1.60
C MET A 14 21.64 -4.14 1.80
N VAL A 15 21.95 -3.26 0.84
CA VAL A 15 23.09 -2.33 0.95
C VAL A 15 22.90 -1.35 2.12
N ALA A 16 21.68 -0.86 2.36
CA ALA A 16 21.40 0.02 3.49
C ALA A 16 21.53 -0.69 4.86
N VAL A 17 21.21 -1.99 4.93
CA VAL A 17 21.31 -2.78 6.16
C VAL A 17 22.76 -3.20 6.44
N GLU A 18 23.47 -3.71 5.44
CA GLU A 18 24.85 -4.20 5.59
C GLU A 18 25.88 -3.06 5.65
N GLY A 19 25.59 -1.94 4.97
CA GLY A 19 26.47 -0.78 4.97
C GLY A 19 26.37 0.14 6.20
N GLY A 20 25.47 -0.12 7.16
CA GLY A 20 25.26 0.74 8.32
C GLY A 20 24.74 2.16 7.98
N LEU A 21 24.30 2.37 6.73
CA LEU A 21 23.90 3.66 6.16
C LEU A 21 22.42 4.00 6.40
N LYS A 22 21.78 3.40 7.41
CA LYS A 22 20.39 3.74 7.78
C LYS A 22 20.32 5.17 8.29
N THR A 23 20.02 6.10 7.39
CA THR A 23 19.67 7.47 7.76
C THR A 23 18.15 7.58 7.94
N LYS A 24 17.71 8.40 8.91
CA LYS A 24 16.27 8.68 9.12
C LYS A 24 15.61 9.27 7.88
N SER A 25 16.36 10.00 7.06
CA SER A 25 15.90 10.55 5.78
C SER A 25 15.79 9.48 4.67
N GLY A 26 16.58 8.41 4.71
CA GLY A 26 16.54 7.32 3.71
C GLY A 26 15.18 6.63 3.65
N GLU A 27 14.48 6.51 4.79
CA GLU A 27 13.14 5.94 4.84
C GLU A 27 12.13 6.79 4.05
N ILE A 28 12.24 8.12 4.10
CA ILE A 28 11.37 9.03 3.35
C ILE A 28 11.62 8.90 1.84
N TYR A 29 12.90 8.87 1.43
CA TYR A 29 13.28 8.75 0.03
C TYR A 29 12.87 7.42 -0.59
N ASN A 30 12.72 6.37 0.20
CA ASN A 30 12.25 5.06 -0.26
C ASN A 30 10.71 4.97 -0.25
N GLU A 31 10.07 5.42 0.83
CA GLU A 31 8.63 5.28 1.02
C GLU A 31 7.81 6.18 0.06
N LEU A 32 8.23 7.43 -0.15
CA LEU A 32 7.46 8.40 -0.95
C LEU A 32 7.35 8.02 -2.43
N PRO A 33 8.45 7.70 -3.15
CA PRO A 33 8.37 7.25 -4.54
C PRO A 33 7.55 5.97 -4.70
N ASP A 34 7.62 5.09 -3.72
CA ASP A 34 6.86 3.85 -3.69
C ASP A 34 5.34 4.10 -3.66
N ARG A 35 4.89 5.10 -2.89
CA ARG A 35 3.46 5.48 -2.84
C ARG A 35 2.98 6.09 -4.14
N ILE A 36 3.79 6.97 -4.71
CA ILE A 36 3.49 7.60 -6.01
C ILE A 36 3.41 6.53 -7.11
N SER A 37 4.39 5.64 -7.17
CA SER A 37 4.41 4.56 -8.16
C SER A 37 3.21 3.61 -8.04
N ASP A 38 2.83 3.23 -6.81
CA ASP A 38 1.69 2.36 -6.54
C ASP A 38 0.37 3.03 -7.00
N ALA A 39 0.20 4.32 -6.68
CA ALA A 39 -0.97 5.09 -7.10
C ALA A 39 -1.04 5.24 -8.63
N LEU A 40 0.08 5.55 -9.30
CA LEU A 40 0.13 5.70 -10.75
C LEU A 40 -0.15 4.39 -11.48
N VAL A 41 0.36 3.25 -10.97
CA VAL A 41 0.10 1.92 -11.56
C VAL A 41 -1.39 1.58 -11.45
N LEU A 42 -2.03 1.81 -10.30
CA LEU A 42 -3.46 1.52 -10.12
C LEU A 42 -4.34 2.46 -10.94
N ALA A 43 -4.05 3.76 -10.96
CA ALA A 43 -4.75 4.71 -11.82
C ALA A 43 -4.59 4.31 -13.30
N GLY A 44 -3.36 4.03 -13.75
CA GLY A 44 -3.06 3.59 -15.12
C GLY A 44 -3.78 2.29 -15.50
N ALA A 45 -3.92 1.34 -14.58
CA ALA A 45 -4.71 0.12 -14.82
C ALA A 45 -6.18 0.42 -15.11
N GLY A 46 -6.75 1.49 -14.52
CA GLY A 46 -8.09 1.97 -14.85
C GLY A 46 -8.24 2.52 -16.27
N TYR A 47 -7.15 3.03 -16.86
CA TYR A 47 -7.14 3.54 -18.24
C TYR A 47 -6.76 2.48 -19.29
N ALA A 48 -6.48 1.25 -18.88
CA ALA A 48 -6.08 0.17 -19.80
C ALA A 48 -7.16 -0.13 -20.87
N PHE A 49 -8.42 0.16 -20.59
CA PHE A 49 -9.56 -0.05 -21.49
C PHE A 49 -10.37 1.24 -21.68
N PRO A 50 -10.00 2.10 -22.64
CA PRO A 50 -10.58 3.44 -22.81
C PRO A 50 -12.09 3.46 -23.06
N ALA A 51 -12.65 2.40 -23.65
CA ALA A 51 -14.08 2.27 -23.94
C ALA A 51 -14.95 2.13 -22.66
N GLN A 52 -14.34 1.87 -21.50
CA GLN A 52 -15.04 1.62 -20.25
C GLN A 52 -14.75 2.75 -19.24
N GLU A 53 -15.55 3.80 -19.24
CA GLU A 53 -15.33 4.96 -18.35
C GLU A 53 -15.32 4.61 -16.86
N TRP A 54 -16.16 3.70 -16.44
CA TRP A 54 -16.25 3.26 -15.05
C TRP A 54 -14.98 2.56 -14.54
N THR A 55 -14.16 1.95 -15.41
CA THR A 55 -12.88 1.36 -15.01
C THR A 55 -11.87 2.42 -14.58
N ARG A 56 -11.94 3.60 -15.20
CA ARG A 56 -11.11 4.75 -14.79
C ARG A 56 -11.43 5.19 -13.35
N GLN A 57 -12.71 5.23 -13.00
CA GLN A 57 -13.15 5.57 -11.64
C GLN A 57 -12.67 4.53 -10.63
N LEU A 58 -12.74 3.24 -10.97
CA LEU A 58 -12.19 2.16 -10.14
C LEU A 58 -10.66 2.27 -9.97
N GLY A 59 -9.93 2.61 -11.02
CA GLY A 59 -8.49 2.83 -10.96
C GLY A 59 -8.12 3.94 -9.98
N TRP A 60 -8.79 5.10 -10.06
CA TRP A 60 -8.59 6.20 -9.13
C TRP A 60 -9.02 5.87 -7.71
N ALA A 61 -10.15 5.19 -7.52
CA ALA A 61 -10.60 4.73 -6.21
C ALA A 61 -9.58 3.77 -5.57
N ALA A 62 -9.06 2.82 -6.34
CA ALA A 62 -8.02 1.90 -5.87
C ALA A 62 -6.73 2.65 -5.49
N ALA A 63 -6.29 3.63 -6.30
CA ALA A 63 -5.13 4.46 -6.04
C ALA A 63 -5.27 5.26 -4.73
N VAL A 64 -6.39 5.94 -4.54
CA VAL A 64 -6.67 6.71 -3.32
C VAL A 64 -6.68 5.79 -2.09
N LEU A 65 -7.37 4.65 -2.16
CA LEU A 65 -7.43 3.69 -1.04
C LEU A 65 -6.06 3.07 -0.73
N ALA A 66 -5.21 2.86 -1.74
CA ALA A 66 -3.84 2.41 -1.54
C ALA A 66 -3.01 3.43 -0.74
N VAL A 67 -3.14 4.73 -1.06
CA VAL A 67 -2.49 5.81 -0.32
C VAL A 67 -3.04 5.92 1.11
N ILE A 68 -4.36 5.86 1.29
CA ILE A 68 -5.00 5.87 2.63
C ILE A 68 -4.52 4.68 3.48
N THR A 69 -4.38 3.50 2.88
CA THR A 69 -3.87 2.31 3.59
C THR A 69 -2.44 2.53 4.13
N ALA A 70 -1.60 3.25 3.38
CA ALA A 70 -0.27 3.62 3.83
C ALA A 70 -0.32 4.74 4.89
N TYR A 71 -1.17 5.73 4.68
CA TYR A 71 -1.36 6.85 5.62
C TYR A 71 -1.80 6.37 7.00
N VAL A 72 -2.78 5.47 7.08
CA VAL A 72 -3.23 4.88 8.36
C VAL A 72 -2.07 4.19 9.10
N ARG A 73 -1.15 3.53 8.37
CA ARG A 73 0.03 2.91 8.96
C ARG A 73 0.97 3.96 9.59
N THR A 74 1.28 5.00 8.83
CA THR A 74 2.17 6.07 9.30
C THR A 74 1.55 6.88 10.43
N LEU A 75 0.24 7.13 10.36
CA LEU A 75 -0.51 7.80 11.42
C LEU A 75 -0.48 6.99 12.72
N GLY A 76 -0.70 5.67 12.65
CA GLY A 76 -0.61 4.79 13.82
C GLY A 76 0.78 4.81 14.45
N ALA A 77 1.85 4.76 13.64
CA ALA A 77 3.21 4.86 14.13
C ALA A 77 3.51 6.23 14.76
N ALA A 78 3.04 7.32 14.17
CA ALA A 78 3.17 8.68 14.71
C ALA A 78 2.41 8.85 16.04
N ALA A 79 1.26 8.19 16.20
CA ALA A 79 0.50 8.17 17.45
C ALA A 79 1.11 7.25 18.53
N GLY A 80 2.24 6.58 18.25
CA GLY A 80 2.94 5.71 19.20
C GLY A 80 2.41 4.28 19.29
N ALA A 81 1.59 3.83 18.31
CA ALA A 81 1.26 2.43 18.15
C ALA A 81 2.43 1.67 17.51
N SER A 82 2.55 0.36 17.79
CA SER A 82 3.52 -0.48 17.09
C SER A 82 3.15 -0.57 15.60
N GLN A 83 4.18 -0.63 14.72
CA GLN A 83 3.92 -0.75 13.28
C GLN A 83 3.16 -2.05 12.96
N CYS A 84 1.88 -1.92 12.65
CA CYS A 84 1.02 -3.04 12.28
C CYS A 84 1.07 -3.29 10.77
N PHE A 85 1.80 -4.32 10.36
CA PHE A 85 1.83 -4.81 8.97
C PHE A 85 0.62 -5.71 8.63
N LEU A 86 -0.39 -5.77 9.49
CA LEU A 86 -1.57 -6.62 9.34
C LEU A 86 -2.53 -6.06 8.29
N GLY A 87 -2.89 -6.90 7.31
CA GLY A 87 -3.95 -6.64 6.35
C GLY A 87 -3.80 -7.51 5.09
N PRO A 88 -4.93 -7.97 4.51
CA PRO A 88 -4.92 -8.86 3.34
C PRO A 88 -4.48 -8.16 2.05
N MET A 89 -4.36 -6.82 2.02
CA MET A 89 -4.02 -6.07 0.82
C MET A 89 -2.87 -5.08 1.08
N ALA A 90 -1.70 -5.63 1.43
CA ALA A 90 -0.45 -4.87 1.44
C ALA A 90 0.04 -4.58 0.00
N LYS A 91 1.08 -3.75 -0.17
CA LYS A 91 1.66 -3.38 -1.47
C LYS A 91 1.93 -4.61 -2.35
N GLN A 92 2.51 -5.66 -1.77
CA GLN A 92 2.88 -6.88 -2.51
C GLN A 92 1.66 -7.58 -3.11
N GLN A 93 0.57 -7.72 -2.36
CA GLN A 93 -0.66 -8.34 -2.84
C GLN A 93 -1.32 -7.49 -3.94
N ARG A 94 -1.35 -6.14 -3.80
CA ARG A 94 -1.87 -5.25 -4.84
C ARG A 94 -1.09 -5.41 -6.14
N MET A 95 0.25 -5.37 -6.07
CA MET A 95 1.11 -5.53 -7.25
C MET A 95 0.93 -6.92 -7.89
N ALA A 96 0.88 -7.99 -7.08
CA ALA A 96 0.63 -9.34 -7.57
C ALA A 96 -0.74 -9.44 -8.27
N THR A 97 -1.81 -8.92 -7.65
CA THR A 97 -3.16 -8.92 -8.21
C THR A 97 -3.22 -8.17 -9.55
N THR A 98 -2.60 -6.98 -9.61
CA THR A 98 -2.56 -6.18 -10.85
C THR A 98 -1.76 -6.89 -11.95
N THR A 99 -0.63 -7.53 -11.61
CA THR A 99 0.19 -8.28 -12.57
C THR A 99 -0.57 -9.50 -13.10
N LEU A 100 -1.20 -10.28 -12.23
CA LEU A 100 -2.01 -11.44 -12.62
C LEU A 100 -3.20 -11.03 -13.49
N ALA A 101 -3.86 -9.91 -13.14
CA ALA A 101 -4.96 -9.38 -13.94
C ALA A 101 -4.49 -8.92 -15.32
N SER A 102 -3.32 -8.31 -15.44
CA SER A 102 -2.74 -7.91 -16.72
C SER A 102 -2.42 -9.11 -17.60
N LEU A 103 -1.87 -10.17 -17.02
CA LEU A 103 -1.62 -11.43 -17.73
C LEU A 103 -2.93 -12.11 -18.15
N ALA A 104 -3.91 -12.17 -17.25
CA ALA A 104 -5.23 -12.72 -17.55
C ALA A 104 -5.98 -11.90 -18.62
N ALA A 105 -5.88 -10.57 -18.59
CA ALA A 105 -6.44 -9.70 -19.60
C ALA A 105 -5.79 -9.92 -20.98
N SER A 106 -4.46 -10.14 -21.02
CA SER A 106 -3.75 -10.48 -22.25
C SER A 106 -4.22 -11.82 -22.83
N ALA A 107 -4.42 -12.84 -21.99
CA ALA A 107 -5.00 -14.11 -22.40
C ALA A 107 -6.49 -13.96 -22.77
N GLY A 108 -7.22 -13.09 -22.08
CA GLY A 108 -8.64 -12.79 -22.31
C GLY A 108 -8.93 -12.04 -23.61
N LEU A 109 -7.91 -11.50 -24.30
CA LEU A 109 -8.04 -10.99 -25.66
C LEU A 109 -8.53 -12.09 -26.62
N LEU A 110 -8.15 -13.33 -26.38
CA LEU A 110 -8.62 -14.50 -27.15
C LEU A 110 -10.09 -14.83 -26.87
N CYS A 111 -10.61 -14.44 -25.71
CA CYS A 111 -11.99 -14.71 -25.27
C CYS A 111 -12.94 -13.51 -25.42
N GLY A 112 -12.48 -12.37 -25.97
CA GLY A 112 -13.29 -11.19 -26.29
C GLY A 112 -13.74 -10.32 -25.11
N LYS A 113 -13.29 -10.59 -23.87
CA LYS A 113 -13.63 -9.79 -22.67
C LYS A 113 -12.44 -9.46 -21.75
N PRO A 114 -11.36 -8.87 -22.29
CA PRO A 114 -10.14 -8.62 -21.50
C PRO A 114 -10.36 -7.61 -20.35
N PHE A 115 -11.29 -6.68 -20.51
CA PHE A 115 -11.58 -5.64 -19.51
C PHE A 115 -12.16 -6.21 -18.21
N ALA A 116 -12.88 -7.34 -18.26
CA ALA A 116 -13.52 -7.93 -17.09
C ALA A 116 -12.50 -8.38 -16.03
N PHE A 117 -11.35 -8.91 -16.46
CA PHE A 117 -10.28 -9.34 -15.54
C PHE A 117 -9.65 -8.17 -14.80
N MET A 118 -9.39 -7.06 -15.51
CA MET A 118 -8.82 -5.86 -14.89
C MET A 118 -9.82 -5.19 -13.95
N ALA A 119 -11.08 -5.09 -14.36
CA ALA A 119 -12.15 -4.55 -13.52
C ALA A 119 -12.34 -5.37 -12.24
N ALA A 120 -12.39 -6.68 -12.36
CA ALA A 120 -12.49 -7.58 -11.20
C ALA A 120 -11.31 -7.41 -10.25
N ALA A 121 -10.09 -7.30 -10.78
CA ALA A 121 -8.90 -7.07 -9.96
C ALA A 121 -8.96 -5.73 -9.21
N LEU A 122 -9.39 -4.65 -9.86
CA LEU A 122 -9.54 -3.33 -9.22
C LEU A 122 -10.60 -3.39 -8.10
N VAL A 123 -11.72 -4.06 -8.31
CA VAL A 123 -12.75 -4.26 -7.28
C VAL A 123 -12.19 -5.07 -6.10
N ILE A 124 -11.46 -6.14 -6.35
CA ILE A 124 -10.80 -6.95 -5.30
C ILE A 124 -9.79 -6.09 -4.51
N ILE A 125 -9.00 -5.26 -5.19
CA ILE A 125 -8.04 -4.35 -4.55
C ILE A 125 -8.78 -3.34 -3.67
N ILE A 126 -9.85 -2.72 -4.16
CA ILE A 126 -10.67 -1.76 -3.41
C ILE A 126 -11.23 -2.43 -2.14
N ALA A 127 -11.90 -3.57 -2.27
CA ALA A 127 -12.47 -4.30 -1.15
C ALA A 127 -11.38 -4.70 -0.14
N GLY A 128 -10.25 -5.21 -0.61
CA GLY A 128 -9.11 -5.59 0.24
C GLY A 128 -8.47 -4.39 0.95
N CYS A 129 -8.38 -3.23 0.31
CA CYS A 129 -7.91 -1.99 0.94
C CYS A 129 -8.86 -1.51 2.04
N LEU A 130 -10.17 -1.53 1.79
CA LEU A 130 -11.17 -1.16 2.81
C LEU A 130 -11.09 -2.06 4.05
N VAL A 131 -11.01 -3.38 3.84
CA VAL A 131 -10.82 -4.33 4.95
C VAL A 131 -9.51 -4.08 5.69
N THR A 132 -8.44 -3.79 4.96
CA THR A 132 -7.12 -3.50 5.55
C THR A 132 -7.15 -2.22 6.38
N ILE A 133 -7.76 -1.15 5.87
CA ILE A 133 -7.94 0.12 6.58
C ILE A 133 -8.74 -0.12 7.87
N ALA A 134 -9.90 -0.77 7.78
CA ALA A 134 -10.76 -1.02 8.94
C ALA A 134 -10.04 -1.85 10.02
N ARG A 135 -9.34 -2.93 9.63
CA ARG A 135 -8.59 -3.78 10.57
C ARG A 135 -7.42 -3.03 11.21
N ARG A 136 -6.67 -2.24 10.43
CA ARG A 136 -5.54 -1.45 10.96
C ARG A 136 -6.02 -0.39 11.93
N THR A 137 -7.04 0.37 11.56
CA THR A 137 -7.60 1.42 12.42
C THR A 137 -8.07 0.85 13.76
N ARG A 138 -8.84 -0.24 13.74
CA ARG A 138 -9.29 -0.92 14.98
C ARG A 138 -8.10 -1.33 15.85
N ARG A 139 -7.09 -1.96 15.27
CA ARG A 139 -5.91 -2.42 15.99
C ARG A 139 -5.09 -1.28 16.58
N ILE A 140 -4.96 -0.18 15.85
CA ILE A 140 -4.28 1.04 16.34
C ILE A 140 -5.03 1.61 17.55
N ILE A 141 -6.35 1.72 17.46
CA ILE A 141 -7.18 2.22 18.57
C ILE A 141 -7.03 1.31 19.81
N GLU A 142 -7.19 0.00 19.65
CA GLU A 142 -7.00 -0.98 20.72
C GLU A 142 -5.62 -0.86 21.40
N GLN A 143 -4.56 -0.67 20.61
CA GLN A 143 -3.20 -0.50 21.15
C GLN A 143 -2.99 0.82 21.88
N LEU A 144 -3.62 1.90 21.43
CA LEU A 144 -3.51 3.20 22.09
C LEU A 144 -4.33 3.23 23.39
N GLU A 145 -5.51 2.61 23.41
CA GLU A 145 -6.36 2.52 24.59
C GLU A 145 -5.80 1.54 25.65
N SER A 146 -5.09 0.49 25.21
CA SER A 146 -4.47 -0.48 26.13
C SER A 146 -3.18 0.01 26.79
N LYS A 147 -2.59 1.12 26.30
CA LYS A 147 -1.43 1.74 26.96
C LYS A 147 -1.91 2.56 28.17
N PRO A 148 -1.60 2.15 29.42
CA PRO A 148 -1.94 2.97 30.58
C PRO A 148 -1.24 4.33 30.49
N ALA A 149 -1.95 5.41 30.87
CA ALA A 149 -1.51 6.80 30.87
C ALA A 149 -0.37 7.08 31.89
N THR A 150 0.65 6.23 31.93
CA THR A 150 1.69 6.24 32.97
C THR A 150 2.94 7.04 32.58
N SER A 151 3.06 7.58 31.36
CA SER A 151 4.30 8.28 30.95
C SER A 151 4.29 9.80 31.11
N GLU A 152 3.14 10.44 31.31
CA GLU A 152 3.09 11.90 31.44
C GLU A 152 3.41 12.41 32.86
N ARG A 153 3.38 11.55 33.89
CA ARG A 153 3.67 11.98 35.28
C ARG A 153 5.15 11.93 35.69
N ALA A 154 6.01 11.29 34.88
CA ALA A 154 7.44 11.20 35.19
C ALA A 154 8.27 12.40 34.70
N GLY A 155 7.78 13.17 33.72
CA GLY A 155 8.48 14.34 33.17
C GLY A 155 8.28 15.66 33.91
N GLY A 156 7.36 15.73 34.87
CA GLY A 156 6.96 16.96 35.55
C GLY A 156 7.70 17.25 36.88
N ARG A 157 8.69 16.44 37.27
CA ARG A 157 9.34 16.56 38.59
C ARG A 157 10.84 16.85 38.57
N GLN A 158 11.33 17.46 37.51
CA GLN A 158 12.70 18.04 37.46
C GLN A 158 12.63 19.42 36.82
N ARG A 159 12.20 20.40 37.63
CA ARG A 159 12.54 21.81 37.54
C ARG A 159 12.64 22.39 38.94
#